data_a205f0434b1b46a8c84d01594bc13c2d
#
_entry.id   a205f0434b1b46a8c84d01594bc13c2d
#
_cell.length_a   1.000
_cell.length_b   1.000
_cell.length_c   1.000
_cell.angle_alpha   90.00
_cell.angle_beta   90.00
_cell.angle_gamma   90.00
#
_symmetry.space_group_name_H-M   'P 1'
#
loop_
_entity.id
_entity.type
_entity.pdbx_description
1 polymer ?
#
loop_
_entity_poly.entity_id
_entity_poly.type
_entity_poly.pdbx_seq_one_letter_code
_entity_poly.pdbx_strand_id
1 'polypeptide(L)'
;MGAGYRRRFDPEKYLIVGFEQRGCGRSRPLAEPDVVALATNTTRHLIADIEALRGHLGVRRWLVNGVSWGTTLALAYAQAHPGRVSELVLMATTLTTPEAVEWITETVGCLFPVEWDAFRAASGASPGQRLVDAYYEMLTGPDEQTRARAVDAWAAWEDAHVSLGQTTSVSHHDPLWQQTFVVLTVHYWKHAAFLGASELRDKMSALSGIPAVLIQGKLDVSGPAAAAWDLHKAWPGSRFVLIEDEGHGGPKMVQEMIEAIAEFGDKR
;
A
#
# COMPACT_ATOMS: atom_id res chain seq x y z
N MET A 1 5.62 9.05 -9.45
CA MET A 1 6.62 8.44 -8.56
C MET A 1 7.67 9.48 -8.22
N GLY A 2 7.87 9.77 -6.94
CA GLY A 2 8.87 10.74 -6.52
C GLY A 2 10.30 10.26 -6.85
N ALA A 3 11.20 11.19 -7.15
CA ALA A 3 12.62 10.90 -7.44
C ALA A 3 13.32 10.09 -6.32
N GLY A 4 12.77 10.09 -5.09
CA GLY A 4 13.31 9.36 -3.96
C GLY A 4 13.35 7.85 -4.14
N TYR A 5 12.35 7.24 -4.76
CA TYR A 5 12.34 5.77 -4.98
C TYR A 5 13.43 5.33 -5.96
N ARG A 6 13.68 6.11 -7.00
CA ARG A 6 14.71 5.79 -8.00
C ARG A 6 16.11 5.74 -7.39
N ARG A 7 16.40 6.58 -6.40
CA ARG A 7 17.72 6.67 -5.75
C ARG A 7 18.07 5.44 -4.90
N ARG A 8 17.13 4.55 -4.68
CA ARG A 8 17.31 3.32 -3.89
C ARG A 8 17.92 2.16 -4.70
N PHE A 9 18.04 2.34 -6.03
CA PHE A 9 18.55 1.35 -6.96
C PHE A 9 19.83 1.86 -7.62
N ASP A 10 20.81 0.99 -7.75
CA ASP A 10 22.03 1.26 -8.50
C ASP A 10 21.73 1.18 -10.02
N PRO A 11 21.82 2.29 -10.77
CA PRO A 11 21.55 2.31 -12.21
C PRO A 11 22.57 1.52 -13.03
N GLU A 12 23.77 1.22 -12.49
CA GLU A 12 24.76 0.36 -13.13
C GLU A 12 24.35 -1.12 -13.12
N LYS A 13 23.50 -1.53 -12.16
CA LYS A 13 23.05 -2.91 -11.97
C LYS A 13 21.61 -3.13 -12.40
N TYR A 14 20.78 -2.08 -12.43
CA TYR A 14 19.34 -2.21 -12.64
C TYR A 14 18.81 -1.33 -13.77
N LEU A 15 18.01 -1.91 -14.65
CA LEU A 15 17.03 -1.14 -15.40
C LEU A 15 15.87 -0.81 -14.43
N ILE A 16 15.76 0.44 -14.02
CA ILE A 16 14.79 0.88 -13.03
C ILE A 16 13.49 1.25 -13.72
N VAL A 17 12.44 0.45 -13.47
CA VAL A 17 11.09 0.69 -13.99
C VAL A 17 10.20 1.18 -12.86
N GLY A 18 9.78 2.43 -12.97
CA GLY A 18 8.81 3.03 -12.06
C GLY A 18 7.60 3.52 -12.84
N PHE A 19 6.40 3.20 -12.36
CA PHE A 19 5.16 3.65 -12.98
C PHE A 19 4.19 4.19 -11.94
N GLU A 20 3.31 5.05 -12.39
CA GLU A 20 2.19 5.54 -11.61
C GLU A 20 0.99 4.69 -11.97
N GLN A 21 0.37 4.07 -10.95
CA GLN A 21 -0.77 3.18 -11.15
C GLN A 21 -1.93 3.92 -11.83
N ARG A 22 -2.85 3.17 -12.46
CA ARG A 22 -4.06 3.79 -13.04
C ARG A 22 -4.77 4.63 -11.99
N GLY A 23 -5.26 5.77 -12.39
CA GLY A 23 -5.99 6.68 -11.53
C GLY A 23 -5.13 7.63 -10.71
N CYS A 24 -3.79 7.56 -10.74
CA CYS A 24 -2.95 8.47 -9.96
C CYS A 24 -1.77 9.05 -10.75
N GLY A 25 -1.19 10.12 -10.20
CA GLY A 25 -0.01 10.80 -10.73
C GLY A 25 -0.22 11.34 -12.14
N ARG A 26 0.58 10.91 -13.11
CA ARG A 26 0.47 11.28 -14.53
C ARG A 26 -0.33 10.31 -15.37
N SER A 27 -0.68 9.14 -14.82
CA SER A 27 -1.57 8.19 -15.50
C SER A 27 -2.98 8.76 -15.64
N ARG A 28 -3.60 8.61 -16.79
CA ARG A 28 -4.91 9.18 -17.10
C ARG A 28 -5.92 8.10 -17.50
N PRO A 29 -7.23 8.26 -17.16
CA PRO A 29 -7.79 9.34 -16.31
C PRO A 29 -7.33 9.23 -14.85
N LEU A 30 -7.37 10.35 -14.12
CA LEU A 30 -7.21 10.30 -12.65
C LEU A 30 -8.40 9.59 -12.01
N ALA A 31 -8.20 9.03 -10.82
CA ALA A 31 -9.30 8.56 -10.01
C ALA A 31 -10.09 9.78 -9.51
N GLU A 32 -11.11 10.08 -10.23
CA GLU A 32 -12.13 11.05 -9.82
C GLU A 32 -13.20 10.30 -9.01
N PRO A 33 -14.01 10.99 -8.20
CA PRO A 33 -15.10 10.38 -7.45
C PRO A 33 -16.24 9.86 -8.36
N ASP A 34 -15.93 9.54 -9.59
CA ASP A 34 -16.83 8.89 -10.54
C ASP A 34 -16.77 7.37 -10.35
N VAL A 35 -17.86 6.81 -9.84
CA VAL A 35 -18.03 5.36 -9.60
C VAL A 35 -17.75 4.56 -10.88
N VAL A 36 -18.04 5.11 -12.07
CA VAL A 36 -17.77 4.43 -13.35
C VAL A 36 -16.26 4.33 -13.60
N ALA A 37 -15.51 5.38 -13.33
CA ALA A 37 -14.05 5.38 -13.47
C ALA A 37 -13.40 4.43 -12.45
N LEU A 38 -13.93 4.35 -11.23
CA LEU A 38 -13.46 3.44 -10.18
C LEU A 38 -13.77 1.97 -10.47
N ALA A 39 -14.82 1.64 -11.21
CA ALA A 39 -15.21 0.27 -11.55
C ALA A 39 -14.10 -0.53 -12.28
N THR A 40 -13.24 0.16 -13.02
CA THR A 40 -12.08 -0.46 -13.70
C THR A 40 -10.78 -0.30 -12.94
N ASN A 41 -10.82 0.22 -11.70
CA ASN A 41 -9.64 0.38 -10.85
C ASN A 41 -9.66 -0.66 -9.73
N THR A 42 -9.26 -1.89 -10.04
CA THR A 42 -9.21 -3.02 -9.11
C THR A 42 -7.83 -3.68 -9.16
N THR A 43 -7.48 -4.46 -8.15
CA THR A 43 -6.19 -5.18 -8.09
C THR A 43 -5.95 -6.01 -9.34
N ARG A 44 -6.99 -6.66 -9.88
CA ARG A 44 -6.88 -7.43 -11.13
C ARG A 44 -6.47 -6.56 -12.32
N HIS A 45 -7.02 -5.35 -12.44
CA HIS A 45 -6.64 -4.43 -13.50
C HIS A 45 -5.21 -3.90 -13.31
N LEU A 46 -4.79 -3.63 -12.06
CA LEU A 46 -3.41 -3.22 -11.76
C LEU A 46 -2.40 -4.33 -12.12
N ILE A 47 -2.74 -5.59 -11.83
CA ILE A 47 -1.91 -6.75 -12.23
C ILE A 47 -1.79 -6.83 -13.75
N ALA A 48 -2.88 -6.63 -14.48
CA ALA A 48 -2.87 -6.62 -15.95
C ALA A 48 -2.02 -5.47 -16.52
N ASP A 49 -2.09 -4.28 -15.91
CA ASP A 49 -1.26 -3.14 -16.31
C ASP A 49 0.24 -3.43 -16.10
N ILE A 50 0.60 -4.05 -14.97
CA ILE A 50 1.98 -4.43 -14.66
C ILE A 50 2.50 -5.43 -15.71
N GLU A 51 1.71 -6.44 -16.08
CA GLU A 51 2.09 -7.42 -17.12
C GLU A 51 2.19 -6.79 -18.49
N ALA A 52 1.26 -5.89 -18.86
CA ALA A 52 1.32 -5.17 -20.12
C ALA A 52 2.60 -4.33 -20.21
N LEU A 53 2.95 -3.60 -19.12
CA LEU A 53 4.18 -2.81 -19.05
C LEU A 53 5.43 -3.69 -19.14
N ARG A 54 5.48 -4.80 -18.40
CA ARG A 54 6.59 -5.74 -18.46
C ARG A 54 6.78 -6.28 -19.88
N GLY A 55 5.69 -6.70 -20.53
CA GLY A 55 5.71 -7.20 -21.90
C GLY A 55 6.16 -6.15 -22.90
N HIS A 56 5.66 -4.90 -22.79
CA HIS A 56 6.06 -3.78 -23.64
C HIS A 56 7.57 -3.47 -23.55
N LEU A 57 8.13 -3.59 -22.35
CA LEU A 57 9.56 -3.36 -22.11
C LEU A 57 10.44 -4.58 -22.49
N GLY A 58 9.85 -5.71 -22.89
CA GLY A 58 10.58 -6.94 -23.20
C GLY A 58 11.28 -7.58 -21.99
N VAL A 59 10.90 -7.21 -20.77
CA VAL A 59 11.50 -7.73 -19.54
C VAL A 59 10.96 -9.12 -19.25
N ARG A 60 11.84 -10.12 -19.16
CA ARG A 60 11.44 -11.51 -18.87
C ARG A 60 11.02 -11.71 -17.42
N ARG A 61 11.83 -11.24 -16.49
CA ARG A 61 11.61 -11.28 -15.03
C ARG A 61 12.19 -10.03 -14.41
N TRP A 62 11.62 -9.58 -13.31
CA TRP A 62 12.10 -8.42 -12.55
C TRP A 62 12.04 -8.63 -11.05
N LEU A 63 12.91 -7.93 -10.34
CA LEU A 63 12.73 -7.69 -8.92
C LEU A 63 11.54 -6.77 -8.71
N VAL A 64 10.65 -7.12 -7.80
CA VAL A 64 9.48 -6.31 -7.44
C VAL A 64 9.72 -5.69 -6.07
N ASN A 65 9.62 -4.36 -6.00
CA ASN A 65 9.69 -3.61 -4.75
C ASN A 65 8.32 -3.02 -4.43
N GLY A 66 7.82 -3.28 -3.23
CA GLY A 66 6.56 -2.78 -2.71
C GLY A 66 6.73 -2.10 -1.36
N VAL A 67 6.02 -0.99 -1.14
CA VAL A 67 5.98 -0.28 0.14
C VAL A 67 4.52 -0.01 0.51
N SER A 68 4.13 -0.29 1.76
CA SER A 68 2.77 -0.07 2.26
C SER A 68 1.74 -0.77 1.36
N TRP A 69 0.70 -0.07 0.83
CA TRP A 69 -0.22 -0.61 -0.18
C TRP A 69 0.50 -1.35 -1.32
N GLY A 70 1.67 -0.86 -1.72
CA GLY A 70 2.47 -1.52 -2.75
C GLY A 70 2.89 -2.95 -2.39
N THR A 71 2.88 -3.34 -1.11
CA THR A 71 3.17 -4.73 -0.70
C THR A 71 1.99 -5.65 -0.99
N THR A 72 0.75 -5.20 -0.77
CA THR A 72 -0.47 -5.92 -1.19
C THR A 72 -0.43 -6.20 -2.69
N LEU A 73 -0.19 -5.15 -3.49
CA LEU A 73 -0.14 -5.28 -4.95
C LEU A 73 1.03 -6.14 -5.43
N ALA A 74 2.22 -5.99 -4.82
CA ALA A 74 3.40 -6.79 -5.15
C ALA A 74 3.18 -8.28 -4.90
N LEU A 75 2.57 -8.64 -3.76
CA LEU A 75 2.20 -10.01 -3.42
C LEU A 75 1.17 -10.57 -4.40
N ALA A 76 0.09 -9.82 -4.65
CA ALA A 76 -0.97 -10.23 -5.58
C ALA A 76 -0.42 -10.45 -7.01
N TYR A 77 0.44 -9.55 -7.48
CA TYR A 77 1.11 -9.69 -8.77
C TYR A 77 2.04 -10.90 -8.80
N ALA A 78 2.89 -11.08 -7.78
CA ALA A 78 3.84 -12.19 -7.73
C ALA A 78 3.13 -13.55 -7.66
N GLN A 79 2.01 -13.63 -6.94
CA GLN A 79 1.20 -14.85 -6.86
C GLN A 79 0.48 -15.16 -8.17
N ALA A 80 0.03 -14.13 -8.89
CA ALA A 80 -0.58 -14.30 -10.21
C ALA A 80 0.45 -14.66 -11.30
N HIS A 81 1.68 -14.16 -11.18
CA HIS A 81 2.74 -14.31 -12.17
C HIS A 81 4.09 -14.73 -11.56
N PRO A 82 4.19 -15.85 -10.85
CA PRO A 82 5.43 -16.19 -10.11
C PRO A 82 6.62 -16.38 -11.06
N GLY A 83 6.41 -16.83 -12.29
CA GLY A 83 7.46 -16.95 -13.31
C GLY A 83 7.99 -15.62 -13.84
N ARG A 84 7.39 -14.48 -13.44
CA ARG A 84 7.79 -13.14 -13.86
C ARG A 84 8.53 -12.35 -12.78
N VAL A 85 8.60 -12.90 -11.57
CA VAL A 85 9.27 -12.28 -10.44
C VAL A 85 10.56 -13.03 -10.15
N SER A 86 11.65 -12.31 -10.02
CA SER A 86 12.94 -12.88 -9.63
C SER A 86 13.14 -12.81 -8.12
N GLU A 87 12.86 -11.68 -7.50
CA GLU A 87 12.95 -11.42 -6.06
C GLU A 87 11.86 -10.43 -5.64
N LEU A 88 11.53 -10.40 -4.32
CA LEU A 88 10.69 -9.36 -3.74
C LEU A 88 11.42 -8.63 -2.60
N VAL A 89 11.25 -7.31 -2.56
CA VAL A 89 11.64 -6.48 -1.41
C VAL A 89 10.40 -5.71 -0.95
N LEU A 90 9.89 -6.05 0.22
CA LEU A 90 8.64 -5.54 0.77
C LEU A 90 8.92 -4.75 2.05
N MET A 91 8.43 -3.51 2.13
CA MET A 91 8.63 -2.64 3.29
C MET A 91 7.28 -2.12 3.80
N ALA A 92 7.11 -2.06 5.12
CA ALA A 92 5.86 -1.65 5.77
C ALA A 92 4.66 -2.46 5.25
N THR A 93 4.71 -3.77 5.47
CA THR A 93 3.79 -4.74 4.88
C THR A 93 2.37 -4.55 5.34
N THR A 94 1.47 -4.34 4.38
CA THR A 94 0.02 -4.35 4.57
C THR A 94 -0.62 -5.38 3.66
N LEU A 95 -1.71 -6.02 4.10
CA LEU A 95 -2.45 -7.01 3.30
C LEU A 95 -3.80 -6.52 2.81
N THR A 96 -4.27 -5.39 3.32
CA THR A 96 -5.55 -4.76 2.98
C THR A 96 -6.74 -5.74 3.09
N THR A 97 -6.67 -6.67 4.04
CA THR A 97 -7.78 -7.58 4.35
C THR A 97 -8.90 -6.84 5.08
N PRO A 98 -10.13 -7.40 5.16
CA PRO A 98 -11.19 -6.79 5.96
C PRO A 98 -10.77 -6.46 7.39
N GLU A 99 -10.02 -7.38 8.04
CA GLU A 99 -9.51 -7.20 9.41
C GLU A 99 -8.46 -6.08 9.49
N ALA A 100 -7.60 -5.95 8.47
CA ALA A 100 -6.63 -4.86 8.43
C ALA A 100 -7.31 -3.50 8.25
N VAL A 101 -8.38 -3.44 7.47
CA VAL A 101 -9.18 -2.23 7.30
C VAL A 101 -9.91 -1.89 8.59
N GLU A 102 -10.56 -2.85 9.25
CA GLU A 102 -11.21 -2.67 10.54
C GLU A 102 -10.21 -2.22 11.62
N TRP A 103 -9.01 -2.80 11.62
CA TRP A 103 -7.94 -2.36 12.52
C TRP A 103 -7.67 -0.87 12.37
N ILE A 104 -7.43 -0.39 11.15
CA ILE A 104 -7.04 1.01 10.91
C ILE A 104 -8.21 1.97 11.09
N THR A 105 -9.42 1.64 10.67
CA THR A 105 -10.56 2.57 10.71
C THR A 105 -11.29 2.57 12.05
N GLU A 106 -11.24 1.47 12.81
CA GLU A 106 -12.02 1.30 14.04
C GLU A 106 -11.12 1.06 15.26
N THR A 107 -10.29 0.01 15.22
CA THR A 107 -9.63 -0.52 16.42
C THR A 107 -8.45 0.33 16.87
N VAL A 108 -7.61 0.79 15.97
CA VAL A 108 -6.40 1.57 16.28
C VAL A 108 -6.71 2.95 16.89
N GLY A 109 -7.96 3.40 16.77
CA GLY A 109 -8.47 4.61 17.42
C GLY A 109 -8.26 4.64 18.93
N CYS A 110 -8.16 3.48 19.59
CA CYS A 110 -7.82 3.43 21.03
C CYS A 110 -6.43 4.02 21.36
N LEU A 111 -5.54 4.10 20.37
CA LEU A 111 -4.21 4.73 20.52
C LEU A 111 -4.24 6.24 20.19
N PHE A 112 -5.25 6.71 19.48
CA PHE A 112 -5.40 8.08 18.97
C PHE A 112 -6.83 8.59 19.23
N PRO A 113 -7.29 8.63 20.48
CA PRO A 113 -8.72 8.85 20.78
C PRO A 113 -9.24 10.21 20.30
N VAL A 114 -8.44 11.26 20.32
CA VAL A 114 -8.85 12.60 19.88
C VAL A 114 -9.01 12.67 18.38
N GLU A 115 -8.02 12.16 17.63
CA GLU A 115 -8.01 12.13 16.17
C GLU A 115 -9.06 11.18 15.64
N TRP A 116 -9.27 10.05 16.31
CA TRP A 116 -10.30 9.08 15.92
C TRP A 116 -11.72 9.60 16.17
N ASP A 117 -11.97 10.27 17.27
CA ASP A 117 -13.27 10.91 17.53
C ASP A 117 -13.59 11.96 16.46
N ALA A 118 -12.59 12.77 16.06
CA ALA A 118 -12.75 13.72 14.96
C ALA A 118 -13.02 13.04 13.63
N PHE A 119 -12.27 11.97 13.32
CA PHE A 119 -12.45 11.15 12.11
C PHE A 119 -13.84 10.53 12.06
N ARG A 120 -14.29 9.91 13.15
CA ARG A 120 -15.62 9.33 13.25
C ARG A 120 -16.73 10.38 13.14
N ALA A 121 -16.60 11.50 13.82
CA ALA A 121 -17.59 12.59 13.77
C ALA A 121 -17.73 13.15 12.34
N ALA A 122 -16.62 13.32 11.63
CA ALA A 122 -16.61 13.83 10.26
C ALA A 122 -17.28 12.88 9.26
N SER A 123 -17.24 11.56 9.50
CA SER A 123 -17.82 10.54 8.62
C SER A 123 -19.35 10.60 8.54
N GLY A 124 -20.01 11.12 9.59
CA GLY A 124 -21.48 11.06 9.71
C GLY A 124 -22.03 9.63 9.77
N ALA A 125 -21.21 8.63 10.08
CA ALA A 125 -21.60 7.23 10.09
C ALA A 125 -22.73 6.95 11.08
N SER A 126 -23.71 6.17 10.63
CA SER A 126 -24.78 5.67 11.48
C SER A 126 -24.26 4.63 12.48
N PRO A 127 -24.97 4.39 13.61
CA PRO A 127 -24.58 3.33 14.54
C PRO A 127 -24.42 1.98 13.84
N GLY A 128 -23.23 1.36 13.95
CA GLY A 128 -22.92 0.06 13.32
C GLY A 128 -22.49 0.13 11.85
N GLN A 129 -22.48 1.29 11.24
CA GLN A 129 -21.89 1.47 9.91
C GLN A 129 -20.37 1.54 10.03
N ARG A 130 -19.64 0.80 9.19
CA ARG A 130 -18.18 0.90 9.13
C ARG A 130 -17.75 2.29 8.62
N LEU A 131 -16.73 2.87 9.22
CA LEU A 131 -16.26 4.20 8.82
C LEU A 131 -15.81 4.24 7.37
N VAL A 132 -15.13 3.20 6.88
CA VAL A 132 -14.70 3.12 5.48
C VAL A 132 -15.88 3.14 4.50
N ASP A 133 -17.04 2.57 4.87
CA ASP A 133 -18.25 2.62 4.02
C ASP A 133 -18.84 4.02 4.01
N ALA A 134 -18.93 4.68 5.18
CA ALA A 134 -19.41 6.05 5.26
C ALA A 134 -18.54 7.02 4.46
N TYR A 135 -17.22 6.92 4.61
CA TYR A 135 -16.30 7.74 3.81
C TYR A 135 -16.39 7.47 2.30
N TYR A 136 -16.58 6.22 1.90
CA TYR A 136 -16.79 5.90 0.49
C TYR A 136 -18.06 6.55 -0.07
N GLU A 137 -19.16 6.52 0.68
CA GLU A 137 -20.41 7.18 0.30
C GLU A 137 -20.23 8.70 0.18
N MET A 138 -19.51 9.33 1.12
CA MET A 138 -19.19 10.75 1.06
C MET A 138 -18.35 11.09 -0.19
N LEU A 139 -17.32 10.31 -0.47
CA LEU A 139 -16.39 10.55 -1.57
C LEU A 139 -17.02 10.31 -2.95
N THR A 140 -17.96 9.38 -3.05
CA THR A 140 -18.66 9.07 -4.32
C THR A 140 -20.01 9.78 -4.48
N GLY A 141 -20.42 10.53 -3.47
CA GLY A 141 -21.65 11.31 -3.49
C GLY A 141 -21.54 12.56 -4.39
N PRO A 142 -22.69 13.17 -4.74
CA PRO A 142 -22.73 14.31 -5.68
C PRO A 142 -22.26 15.64 -5.07
N ASP A 143 -22.30 15.80 -3.74
CA ASP A 143 -21.99 17.05 -3.06
C ASP A 143 -20.49 17.27 -2.90
N GLU A 144 -19.96 18.31 -3.56
CA GLU A 144 -18.55 18.65 -3.58
C GLU A 144 -18.00 19.03 -2.18
N GLN A 145 -18.80 19.74 -1.39
CA GLN A 145 -18.38 20.13 -0.03
C GLN A 145 -18.25 18.89 0.88
N THR A 146 -19.15 17.94 0.74
CA THR A 146 -19.08 16.67 1.47
C THR A 146 -17.84 15.87 1.06
N ARG A 147 -17.53 15.81 -0.25
CA ARG A 147 -16.30 15.16 -0.73
C ARG A 147 -15.05 15.83 -0.17
N ALA A 148 -14.97 17.17 -0.20
CA ALA A 148 -13.83 17.91 0.34
C ALA A 148 -13.63 17.63 1.84
N ARG A 149 -14.70 17.67 2.64
CA ARG A 149 -14.63 17.32 4.07
C ARG A 149 -14.14 15.89 4.30
N ALA A 150 -14.59 14.94 3.47
CA ALA A 150 -14.15 13.55 3.57
C ALA A 150 -12.66 13.42 3.27
N VAL A 151 -12.16 14.12 2.25
CA VAL A 151 -10.73 14.14 1.89
C VAL A 151 -9.90 14.69 3.05
N ASP A 152 -10.27 15.83 3.60
CA ASP A 152 -9.54 16.48 4.69
C ASP A 152 -9.52 15.61 5.96
N ALA A 153 -10.67 15.06 6.34
CA ALA A 153 -10.78 14.23 7.54
C ALA A 153 -10.02 12.91 7.40
N TRP A 154 -10.06 12.26 6.23
CA TRP A 154 -9.30 11.04 5.99
C TRP A 154 -7.80 11.32 6.00
N ALA A 155 -7.35 12.41 5.34
CA ALA A 155 -5.95 12.77 5.31
C ALA A 155 -5.40 13.07 6.72
N ALA A 156 -6.16 13.77 7.55
CA ALA A 156 -5.80 14.03 8.95
C ALA A 156 -5.68 12.73 9.77
N TRP A 157 -6.60 11.78 9.54
CA TRP A 157 -6.54 10.46 10.17
C TRP A 157 -5.33 9.65 9.70
N GLU A 158 -5.05 9.65 8.40
CA GLU A 158 -3.87 9.00 7.83
C GLU A 158 -2.59 9.54 8.46
N ASP A 159 -2.48 10.86 8.59
CA ASP A 159 -1.34 11.50 9.25
C ASP A 159 -1.17 11.06 10.71
N ALA A 160 -2.25 10.92 11.45
CA ALA A 160 -2.19 10.54 12.86
C ALA A 160 -1.53 9.18 13.07
N HIS A 161 -1.96 8.16 12.31
CA HIS A 161 -1.46 6.81 12.53
C HIS A 161 -0.19 6.46 11.75
N VAL A 162 0.04 7.10 10.57
CA VAL A 162 1.27 6.88 9.78
C VAL A 162 2.46 7.63 10.37
N SER A 163 2.24 8.81 10.98
CA SER A 163 3.32 9.67 11.49
C SER A 163 3.95 9.17 12.79
N LEU A 164 3.44 8.12 13.41
CA LEU A 164 4.01 7.59 14.64
C LEU A 164 5.48 7.18 14.43
N GLY A 165 6.38 7.89 15.09
CA GLY A 165 7.83 7.68 14.94
C GLY A 165 8.45 8.33 13.69
N GLN A 166 7.70 9.15 12.94
CA GLN A 166 8.19 9.85 11.74
C GLN A 166 8.07 11.37 11.90
N THR A 167 8.91 12.09 11.15
CA THR A 167 8.93 13.58 11.13
C THR A 167 8.18 14.17 9.94
N THR A 168 7.63 13.36 9.03
CA THR A 168 6.95 13.80 7.80
C THR A 168 5.47 13.52 7.86
N SER A 169 4.66 14.52 7.56
CA SER A 169 3.20 14.44 7.47
C SER A 169 2.74 14.23 6.03
N VAL A 170 1.67 13.46 5.84
CA VAL A 170 1.04 13.18 4.54
C VAL A 170 0.18 14.35 4.06
N SER A 171 -0.36 15.16 4.98
CA SER A 171 -1.32 16.24 4.70
C SER A 171 -0.76 17.46 3.96
N HIS A 172 0.57 17.53 3.76
CA HIS A 172 1.22 18.68 3.11
C HIS A 172 1.39 18.54 1.59
N HIS A 173 0.55 17.73 0.95
CA HIS A 173 0.55 17.60 -0.50
C HIS A 173 -0.46 18.52 -1.18
N ASP A 174 -0.28 18.72 -2.49
CA ASP A 174 -1.21 19.49 -3.28
C ASP A 174 -2.62 18.88 -3.23
N PRO A 175 -3.70 19.70 -3.28
CA PRO A 175 -5.08 19.23 -3.09
C PRO A 175 -5.49 18.13 -4.08
N LEU A 176 -5.05 18.16 -5.32
CA LEU A 176 -5.38 17.15 -6.32
C LEU A 176 -4.72 15.80 -5.99
N TRP A 177 -3.47 15.84 -5.51
CA TRP A 177 -2.79 14.63 -5.05
C TRP A 177 -3.50 14.04 -3.83
N GLN A 178 -3.85 14.88 -2.85
CA GLN A 178 -4.54 14.46 -1.63
C GLN A 178 -5.89 13.83 -1.95
N GLN A 179 -6.71 14.48 -2.79
CA GLN A 179 -7.99 13.95 -3.23
C GLN A 179 -7.82 12.59 -3.92
N THR A 180 -6.89 12.47 -4.87
CA THR A 180 -6.64 11.24 -5.60
C THR A 180 -6.18 10.12 -4.67
N PHE A 181 -5.29 10.43 -3.73
CA PHE A 181 -4.80 9.49 -2.72
C PHE A 181 -5.96 8.97 -1.86
N VAL A 182 -6.77 9.85 -1.29
CA VAL A 182 -7.89 9.47 -0.41
C VAL A 182 -8.95 8.65 -1.17
N VAL A 183 -9.34 9.09 -2.37
CA VAL A 183 -10.32 8.36 -3.19
C VAL A 183 -9.85 6.94 -3.48
N LEU A 184 -8.59 6.75 -3.88
CA LEU A 184 -8.05 5.44 -4.16
C LEU A 184 -7.90 4.59 -2.89
N THR A 185 -7.40 5.17 -1.80
CA THR A 185 -7.25 4.45 -0.52
C THR A 185 -8.58 3.93 -0.04
N VAL A 186 -9.60 4.79 0.05
CA VAL A 186 -10.94 4.40 0.51
C VAL A 186 -11.58 3.38 -0.44
N HIS A 187 -11.40 3.55 -1.75
CA HIS A 187 -11.91 2.61 -2.74
C HIS A 187 -11.33 1.21 -2.56
N TYR A 188 -10.02 1.08 -2.41
CA TYR A 188 -9.37 -0.22 -2.21
C TYR A 188 -9.69 -0.81 -0.83
N TRP A 189 -9.77 0.01 0.20
CA TRP A 189 -10.05 -0.46 1.57
C TRP A 189 -11.49 -0.93 1.72
N LYS A 190 -12.46 -0.17 1.20
CA LYS A 190 -13.87 -0.60 1.18
C LYS A 190 -14.04 -2.00 0.57
N HIS A 191 -13.30 -2.28 -0.48
CA HIS A 191 -13.40 -3.53 -1.23
C HIS A 191 -12.33 -4.56 -0.84
N ALA A 192 -11.63 -4.38 0.31
CA ALA A 192 -10.55 -5.26 0.76
C ALA A 192 -9.58 -5.61 -0.39
N ALA A 193 -9.08 -4.59 -1.09
CA ALA A 193 -8.22 -4.70 -2.26
C ALA A 193 -8.81 -5.54 -3.42
N PHE A 194 -10.10 -5.81 -3.45
CA PHE A 194 -10.74 -6.73 -4.41
C PHE A 194 -10.13 -8.14 -4.39
N LEU A 195 -9.68 -8.57 -3.21
CA LEU A 195 -9.10 -9.89 -2.94
C LEU A 195 -9.95 -10.62 -1.90
N GLY A 196 -9.89 -11.94 -1.91
CA GLY A 196 -10.48 -12.74 -0.84
C GLY A 196 -9.78 -12.46 0.50
N ALA A 197 -10.49 -12.54 1.62
CA ALA A 197 -9.99 -12.19 2.95
C ALA A 197 -8.67 -12.90 3.32
N SER A 198 -8.51 -14.17 2.95
CA SER A 198 -7.30 -14.96 3.18
C SER A 198 -6.45 -15.17 1.92
N GLU A 199 -6.86 -14.62 0.77
CA GLU A 199 -6.31 -14.98 -0.55
C GLU A 199 -4.79 -14.87 -0.63
N LEU A 200 -4.21 -13.78 -0.15
CA LEU A 200 -2.75 -13.59 -0.18
C LEU A 200 -2.02 -14.60 0.72
N ARG A 201 -2.62 -14.98 1.85
CA ARG A 201 -2.04 -15.97 2.77
C ARG A 201 -2.17 -17.38 2.22
N ASP A 202 -3.31 -17.72 1.64
CA ASP A 202 -3.59 -19.06 1.11
C ASP A 202 -2.73 -19.39 -0.11
N LYS A 203 -2.33 -18.37 -0.88
CA LYS A 203 -1.51 -18.51 -2.09
C LYS A 203 -0.01 -18.38 -1.87
N MET A 204 0.48 -18.38 -0.62
CA MET A 204 1.92 -18.24 -0.34
C MET A 204 2.78 -19.33 -0.98
N SER A 205 2.26 -20.52 -1.16
CA SER A 205 2.96 -21.61 -1.86
C SER A 205 3.38 -21.27 -3.30
N ALA A 206 2.65 -20.36 -3.98
CA ALA A 206 3.00 -19.88 -5.31
C ALA A 206 4.33 -19.09 -5.33
N LEU A 207 4.76 -18.58 -4.19
CA LEU A 207 6.00 -17.81 -4.02
C LEU A 207 7.18 -18.70 -3.58
N SER A 208 6.97 -20.00 -3.43
CA SER A 208 8.03 -20.94 -3.07
C SER A 208 9.17 -20.85 -4.09
N GLY A 209 10.40 -20.67 -3.59
CA GLY A 209 11.59 -20.53 -4.44
C GLY A 209 11.82 -19.11 -5.00
N ILE A 210 10.97 -18.12 -4.68
CA ILE A 210 11.27 -16.71 -4.96
C ILE A 210 11.87 -16.11 -3.69
N PRO A 211 13.13 -15.65 -3.72
CA PRO A 211 13.74 -14.97 -2.58
C PRO A 211 13.00 -13.66 -2.25
N ALA A 212 12.86 -13.37 -0.96
CA ALA A 212 12.23 -12.14 -0.52
C ALA A 212 12.88 -11.57 0.74
N VAL A 213 12.77 -10.24 0.89
CA VAL A 213 13.08 -9.52 2.13
C VAL A 213 11.85 -8.73 2.55
N LEU A 214 11.36 -9.01 3.76
CA LEU A 214 10.27 -8.29 4.40
C LEU A 214 10.85 -7.39 5.48
N ILE A 215 10.67 -6.08 5.35
CA ILE A 215 11.22 -5.06 6.25
C ILE A 215 10.05 -4.38 6.95
N GLN A 216 10.05 -4.41 8.29
CA GLN A 216 8.92 -3.93 9.08
C GLN A 216 9.39 -3.09 10.27
N GLY A 217 8.74 -1.98 10.52
CA GLY A 217 8.91 -1.22 11.75
C GLY A 217 8.12 -1.87 12.89
N LYS A 218 8.72 -2.00 14.07
CA LYS A 218 8.05 -2.57 15.24
C LYS A 218 6.94 -1.66 15.78
N LEU A 219 7.11 -0.36 15.59
CA LEU A 219 6.14 0.67 16.00
C LEU A 219 5.10 0.98 14.90
N ASP A 220 5.04 0.19 13.86
CA ASP A 220 4.07 0.38 12.77
C ASP A 220 2.66 -0.01 13.24
N VAL A 221 1.89 1.01 13.63
CA VAL A 221 0.48 0.82 14.03
C VAL A 221 -0.45 0.76 12.83
N SER A 222 -0.03 1.24 11.66
CA SER A 222 -0.81 1.19 10.42
C SER A 222 -0.82 -0.21 9.80
N GLY A 223 0.33 -0.90 9.85
CA GLY A 223 0.48 -2.27 9.40
C GLY A 223 1.24 -3.08 10.45
N PRO A 224 0.55 -3.62 11.50
CA PRO A 224 1.23 -4.33 12.58
C PRO A 224 2.15 -5.45 12.08
N ALA A 225 3.32 -5.57 12.71
CA ALA A 225 4.38 -6.50 12.31
C ALA A 225 3.93 -7.97 12.23
N ALA A 226 2.82 -8.32 12.89
CA ALA A 226 2.23 -9.66 12.85
C ALA A 226 1.92 -10.12 11.41
N ALA A 227 1.43 -9.22 10.54
CA ALA A 227 1.12 -9.57 9.15
C ALA A 227 2.38 -9.98 8.37
N ALA A 228 3.46 -9.19 8.48
CA ALA A 228 4.75 -9.50 7.83
C ALA A 228 5.40 -10.77 8.41
N TRP A 229 5.28 -10.96 9.73
CA TRP A 229 5.77 -12.15 10.39
C TRP A 229 5.05 -13.43 9.95
N ASP A 230 3.72 -13.39 9.81
CA ASP A 230 2.94 -14.53 9.33
C ASP A 230 3.28 -14.90 7.89
N LEU A 231 3.46 -13.89 7.02
CA LEU A 231 3.95 -14.13 5.66
C LEU A 231 5.34 -14.79 5.66
N HIS A 232 6.27 -14.27 6.48
CA HIS A 232 7.61 -14.83 6.59
C HIS A 232 7.58 -16.30 7.01
N LYS A 233 6.79 -16.66 8.01
CA LYS A 233 6.63 -18.07 8.44
C LYS A 233 6.11 -18.99 7.33
N ALA A 234 5.25 -18.46 6.46
CA ALA A 234 4.68 -19.19 5.33
C ALA A 234 5.55 -19.14 4.07
N TRP A 235 6.67 -18.42 4.08
CA TRP A 235 7.50 -18.18 2.90
C TRP A 235 8.93 -18.70 3.08
N PRO A 236 9.21 -19.97 2.78
CA PRO A 236 10.56 -20.51 2.81
C PRO A 236 11.49 -19.72 1.88
N GLY A 237 12.64 -19.30 2.40
CA GLY A 237 13.62 -18.50 1.66
C GLY A 237 13.41 -16.99 1.75
N SER A 238 12.40 -16.51 2.47
CA SER A 238 12.31 -15.10 2.84
C SER A 238 13.20 -14.76 4.03
N ARG A 239 13.59 -13.47 4.11
CA ARG A 239 14.25 -12.87 5.28
C ARG A 239 13.30 -11.84 5.89
N PHE A 240 13.16 -11.87 7.20
CA PHE A 240 12.38 -10.88 7.94
C PHE A 240 13.33 -9.95 8.71
N VAL A 241 13.17 -8.64 8.53
CA VAL A 241 13.95 -7.60 9.19
C VAL A 241 13.00 -6.72 9.98
N LEU A 242 13.11 -6.75 11.30
CA LEU A 242 12.31 -5.94 12.21
C LEU A 242 13.15 -4.77 12.73
N ILE A 243 12.69 -3.55 12.51
CA ILE A 243 13.31 -2.32 13.01
C ILE A 243 12.62 -1.89 14.28
N GLU A 244 13.34 -1.90 15.40
CA GLU A 244 12.79 -1.76 16.76
C GLU A 244 12.19 -0.38 17.06
N ASP A 245 12.70 0.67 16.43
CA ASP A 245 12.43 2.07 16.77
C ASP A 245 11.80 2.88 15.62
N GLU A 246 11.27 2.20 14.59
CA GLU A 246 10.56 2.85 13.47
C GLU A 246 9.12 2.35 13.35
N GLY A 247 8.25 3.23 12.81
CA GLY A 247 6.85 2.98 12.54
C GLY A 247 6.61 2.50 11.10
N HIS A 248 5.66 3.16 10.40
CA HIS A 248 5.26 2.82 9.02
C HIS A 248 6.33 3.15 7.96
N GLY A 249 7.46 3.66 8.37
CA GLY A 249 8.64 3.97 7.57
C GLY A 249 9.73 4.55 8.43
N GLY A 250 10.87 4.83 7.82
CA GLY A 250 11.99 5.46 8.50
C GLY A 250 13.30 5.23 7.76
N PRO A 251 14.36 5.97 8.15
CA PRO A 251 15.65 5.88 7.48
C PRO A 251 16.32 4.51 7.59
N LYS A 252 16.15 3.80 8.71
CA LYS A 252 16.72 2.45 8.88
C LYS A 252 16.01 1.43 8.00
N MET A 253 14.67 1.48 7.93
CA MET A 253 13.90 0.63 7.01
C MET A 253 14.29 0.90 5.55
N VAL A 254 14.50 2.16 5.18
CA VAL A 254 14.96 2.53 3.83
C VAL A 254 16.37 2.01 3.57
N GLN A 255 17.27 2.07 4.56
CA GLN A 255 18.62 1.55 4.43
C GLN A 255 18.61 0.02 4.21
N GLU A 256 17.87 -0.73 5.02
CA GLU A 256 17.70 -2.18 4.84
C GLU A 256 17.14 -2.54 3.47
N MET A 257 16.21 -1.73 2.95
CA MET A 257 15.66 -1.93 1.61
C MET A 257 16.74 -1.72 0.52
N ILE A 258 17.58 -0.69 0.65
CA ILE A 258 18.70 -0.42 -0.27
C ILE A 258 19.69 -1.59 -0.23
N GLU A 259 20.04 -2.08 0.97
CA GLU A 259 20.95 -3.20 1.15
C GLU A 259 20.40 -4.49 0.55
N ALA A 260 19.12 -4.80 0.78
CA ALA A 260 18.47 -5.96 0.17
C ALA A 260 18.46 -5.91 -1.37
N ILE A 261 18.18 -4.73 -1.94
CA ILE A 261 18.21 -4.51 -3.39
C ILE A 261 19.64 -4.69 -3.93
N ALA A 262 20.65 -4.12 -3.26
CA ALA A 262 22.05 -4.26 -3.65
C ALA A 262 22.51 -5.72 -3.61
N GLU A 263 22.19 -6.45 -2.52
CA GLU A 263 22.50 -7.87 -2.36
C GLU A 263 21.94 -8.73 -3.50
N PHE A 264 20.71 -8.46 -3.95
CA PHE A 264 20.13 -9.17 -5.07
C PHE A 264 20.77 -8.79 -6.40
N GLY A 265 21.22 -7.54 -6.56
CA GLY A 265 21.96 -7.08 -7.74
C GLY A 265 23.34 -7.76 -7.86
N ASP A 266 24.03 -7.98 -6.76
CA ASP A 266 25.38 -8.57 -6.74
C ASP A 266 25.39 -10.10 -7.03
N LYS A 267 24.23 -10.75 -6.93
CA LYS A 267 24.07 -12.18 -7.23
C LYS A 267 23.75 -12.49 -8.69
N ARG A 268 23.63 -11.47 -9.52
CA ARG A 268 23.34 -11.58 -10.96
C ARG A 268 24.60 -11.44 -11.79
#